data_ca325da1a0c2516bd97cf1b66f77d24e
#
_entry.id   ca325da1a0c2516bd97cf1b66f77d24e
#
_cell.length_a   1.000
_cell.length_b   1.000
_cell.length_c   1.000
_cell.angle_alpha   90.00
_cell.angle_beta   90.00
_cell.angle_gamma   90.00
#
_symmetry.space_group_name_H-M   'P 1'
#
loop_
_entity.id
_entity.type
_entity.pdbx_description
1 polymer ?
#
loop_
_entity_poly.entity_id
_entity_poly.type
_entity_poly.pdbx_seq_one_letter_code
_entity_poly.pdbx_strand_id
1 'polypeptide(L)'
;MKEQCPMAPQPAPRPARPGEQDWLADYDPRAFTPVAVTVDIVALTLRSNRLHVLLVERAEPPYQGYLALPGGFVRAGQEGLDQAAARELAEETGLDAAALRRVHLEQLGSYGSPDRDPRMHIVSVAYLAFAPDLPDPQAGGDAASAAWTPVAGPRGGGSGDRVRLPGAPPEPGEPPVLAFDHDQVLADALDRASAKLEYTPLATAFLEPEFTVPELRAVYEEIWGEQLHAGNFHRKVLSVPGFVVATGRTSSRSGTRGGPRPRLYRAGGPGCSSPPCSDPSASRPP
;
A
#
# COMPACT_ATOMS: atom_id res chain seq x y z
N MET A 1 -23.92 -0.04 -8.22
CA MET A 1 -23.66 1.40 -8.02
C MET A 1 -23.42 1.56 -6.54
N LYS A 2 -22.16 1.59 -6.08
CA LYS A 2 -21.81 1.87 -4.68
C LYS A 2 -21.63 3.37 -4.59
N GLU A 3 -22.50 4.03 -3.87
CA GLU A 3 -22.28 5.41 -3.44
C GLU A 3 -21.00 5.42 -2.61
N GLN A 4 -19.99 6.12 -3.10
CA GLN A 4 -18.87 6.55 -2.27
C GLN A 4 -19.47 7.38 -1.13
N CYS A 5 -19.13 7.00 0.10
CA CYS A 5 -19.33 7.90 1.22
C CYS A 5 -18.62 9.22 0.85
N PRO A 6 -19.36 10.32 0.63
CA PRO A 6 -18.71 11.57 0.29
C PRO A 6 -17.80 11.92 1.47
N MET A 7 -16.54 12.28 1.16
CA MET A 7 -15.68 12.93 2.15
C MET A 7 -16.51 13.99 2.85
N ALA A 8 -16.61 13.91 4.16
CA ALA A 8 -17.35 14.90 4.94
C ALA A 8 -16.83 16.30 4.53
N PRO A 9 -17.72 17.23 4.17
CA PRO A 9 -17.28 18.57 3.80
C PRO A 9 -16.45 19.12 4.96
N GLN A 10 -15.27 19.65 4.63
CA GLN A 10 -14.44 20.32 5.63
C GLN A 10 -15.31 21.37 6.30
N PRO A 11 -15.35 21.44 7.64
CA PRO A 11 -16.13 22.43 8.33
C PRO A 11 -15.71 23.82 7.83
N ALA A 12 -16.67 24.65 7.51
CA ALA A 12 -16.41 26.03 7.12
C ALA A 12 -15.48 26.70 8.15
N PRO A 13 -14.50 27.50 7.72
CA PRO A 13 -13.62 28.19 8.64
C PRO A 13 -14.46 28.98 9.64
N ARG A 14 -14.15 28.85 10.92
CA ARG A 14 -14.83 29.58 11.96
C ARG A 14 -14.57 31.06 11.73
N PRO A 15 -15.58 31.97 11.95
CA PRO A 15 -15.36 33.40 11.83
C PRO A 15 -14.26 33.82 12.82
N ALA A 16 -13.33 34.65 12.33
CA ALA A 16 -12.25 35.20 13.11
C ALA A 16 -12.79 36.00 14.32
N ARG A 17 -12.13 35.86 15.46
CA ARG A 17 -12.46 36.64 16.65
C ARG A 17 -11.98 38.10 16.51
N PRO A 18 -12.54 39.07 17.21
CA PRO A 18 -12.02 40.45 17.24
C PRO A 18 -10.53 40.46 17.62
N GLY A 19 -9.69 41.16 16.83
CA GLY A 19 -8.24 41.24 17.00
C GLY A 19 -7.44 40.10 16.34
N GLU A 20 -8.09 39.03 15.90
CA GLU A 20 -7.41 37.90 15.23
C GLU A 20 -6.91 38.24 13.83
N GLN A 21 -7.65 39.13 13.14
CA GLN A 21 -7.25 39.65 11.82
C GLN A 21 -6.01 40.54 11.91
N ASP A 22 -5.93 41.39 12.96
CA ASP A 22 -4.78 42.28 13.18
C ASP A 22 -3.54 41.41 13.53
N TRP A 23 -3.70 40.39 14.39
CA TRP A 23 -2.63 39.43 14.71
C TRP A 23 -2.14 38.68 13.47
N LEU A 24 -3.06 38.22 12.62
CA LEU A 24 -2.71 37.52 11.38
C LEU A 24 -1.97 38.40 10.38
N ALA A 25 -2.29 39.71 10.34
CA ALA A 25 -1.62 40.67 9.46
C ALA A 25 -0.18 40.92 9.89
N ASP A 26 0.13 40.82 11.19
CA ASP A 26 1.48 40.97 11.74
C ASP A 26 2.28 39.66 11.82
N TYR A 27 1.63 38.52 11.54
CA TYR A 27 2.27 37.22 11.62
C TYR A 27 3.21 36.98 10.45
N ASP A 28 4.50 36.80 10.73
CA ASP A 28 5.49 36.41 9.71
C ASP A 28 5.81 34.91 9.79
N PRO A 29 5.27 34.07 8.89
CA PRO A 29 5.57 32.64 8.88
C PRO A 29 7.05 32.35 8.57
N ARG A 30 7.80 33.30 7.99
CA ARG A 30 9.23 33.15 7.68
C ARG A 30 10.13 33.31 8.90
N ALA A 31 9.58 33.70 10.05
CA ALA A 31 10.29 33.67 11.32
C ALA A 31 10.64 32.26 11.78
N PHE A 32 10.02 31.23 11.20
CA PHE A 32 10.26 29.81 11.49
C PHE A 32 11.13 29.17 10.40
N THR A 33 11.98 28.23 10.80
CA THR A 33 12.74 27.43 9.82
C THR A 33 11.78 26.62 8.96
N PRO A 34 11.84 26.74 7.61
CA PRO A 34 10.96 26.01 6.74
C PRO A 34 11.16 24.49 6.86
N VAL A 35 10.06 23.76 6.89
CA VAL A 35 10.00 22.31 6.75
C VAL A 35 9.21 21.98 5.51
N ALA A 36 9.76 21.16 4.62
CA ALA A 36 9.01 20.71 3.46
C ALA A 36 8.22 19.43 3.77
N VAL A 37 7.12 19.24 3.06
CA VAL A 37 6.30 18.03 3.18
C VAL A 37 6.30 17.30 1.84
N THR A 38 6.59 16.00 1.89
CA THR A 38 6.47 15.06 0.77
C THR A 38 5.42 14.00 1.08
N VAL A 39 5.00 13.28 0.06
CA VAL A 39 4.32 11.99 0.18
C VAL A 39 5.18 10.91 -0.46
N ASP A 40 5.27 9.75 0.17
CA ASP A 40 5.90 8.56 -0.39
C ASP A 40 4.87 7.43 -0.46
N ILE A 41 4.87 6.62 -1.52
CA ILE A 41 3.82 5.63 -1.75
C ILE A 41 4.42 4.23 -1.81
N VAL A 42 3.98 3.37 -0.90
CA VAL A 42 4.22 1.94 -0.99
C VAL A 42 3.05 1.32 -1.75
N ALA A 43 3.18 1.25 -3.07
CA ALA A 43 2.20 0.59 -3.92
C ALA A 43 2.50 -0.90 -4.03
N LEU A 44 1.57 -1.73 -3.56
CA LEU A 44 1.67 -3.18 -3.55
C LEU A 44 0.65 -3.80 -4.49
N THR A 45 1.08 -4.79 -5.26
CA THR A 45 0.20 -5.57 -6.14
C THR A 45 0.67 -7.03 -6.23
N LEU A 46 -0.26 -7.91 -6.63
CA LEU A 46 0.09 -9.31 -6.91
C LEU A 46 0.27 -9.51 -8.40
N ARG A 47 1.46 -9.95 -8.81
CA ARG A 47 1.79 -10.36 -10.18
C ARG A 47 2.26 -11.81 -10.18
N SER A 48 1.61 -12.65 -10.97
CA SER A 48 1.92 -14.10 -11.02
C SER A 48 1.93 -14.75 -9.62
N ASN A 49 0.98 -14.39 -8.75
CA ASN A 49 0.87 -14.83 -7.36
C ASN A 49 2.08 -14.48 -6.48
N ARG A 50 2.83 -13.44 -6.81
CA ARG A 50 3.93 -12.90 -5.99
C ARG A 50 3.68 -11.44 -5.66
N LEU A 51 4.01 -11.05 -4.44
CA LEU A 51 3.90 -9.67 -3.99
C LEU A 51 4.99 -8.82 -4.67
N HIS A 52 4.59 -7.69 -5.23
CA HIS A 52 5.49 -6.71 -5.82
C HIS A 52 5.23 -5.34 -5.23
N VAL A 53 6.29 -4.57 -5.10
CA VAL A 53 6.25 -3.14 -4.81
C VAL A 53 6.67 -2.35 -6.03
N LEU A 54 6.06 -1.20 -6.24
CA LEU A 54 6.53 -0.24 -7.24
C LEU A 54 7.75 0.50 -6.70
N LEU A 55 8.85 0.43 -7.44
CA LEU A 55 10.06 1.20 -7.17
C LEU A 55 10.44 2.02 -8.40
N VAL A 56 11.00 3.18 -8.16
CA VAL A 56 11.55 4.09 -9.16
C VAL A 56 13.05 4.23 -8.99
N GLU A 57 13.81 4.34 -10.09
CA GLU A 57 15.21 4.68 -10.06
C GLU A 57 15.36 6.21 -10.12
N ARG A 58 16.07 6.79 -9.19
CA ARG A 58 16.27 8.23 -9.12
C ARG A 58 17.18 8.74 -10.22
N ALA A 59 16.69 9.67 -11.02
CA ALA A 59 17.48 10.29 -12.09
C ALA A 59 18.44 11.37 -11.58
N GLU A 60 18.15 11.97 -10.39
CA GLU A 60 18.84 13.14 -9.87
C GLU A 60 19.38 12.97 -8.44
N PRO A 61 20.42 13.73 -8.03
CA PRO A 61 20.84 13.81 -6.63
C PRO A 61 19.75 14.39 -5.71
N PRO A 62 19.76 14.03 -4.41
CA PRO A 62 20.61 13.03 -3.77
C PRO A 62 20.20 11.61 -4.12
N TYR A 63 21.09 10.64 -3.92
CA TYR A 63 20.88 9.22 -4.19
C TYR A 63 20.59 8.89 -5.67
N GLN A 64 21.19 9.60 -6.62
CA GLN A 64 21.07 9.30 -8.04
C GLN A 64 21.48 7.84 -8.34
N GLY A 65 20.64 7.13 -9.12
CA GLY A 65 20.82 5.71 -9.46
C GLY A 65 20.35 4.73 -8.38
N TYR A 66 19.93 5.21 -7.21
CA TYR A 66 19.32 4.35 -6.19
C TYR A 66 17.84 4.15 -6.48
N LEU A 67 17.32 3.00 -6.06
CA LEU A 67 15.89 2.75 -6.05
C LEU A 67 15.22 3.51 -4.91
N ALA A 68 14.01 3.96 -5.13
CA ALA A 68 13.21 4.72 -4.18
C ALA A 68 11.73 4.31 -4.27
N LEU A 69 10.96 4.61 -3.25
CA LEU A 69 9.50 4.62 -3.35
C LEU A 69 9.07 5.80 -4.25
N PRO A 70 8.04 5.64 -5.09
CA PRO A 70 7.44 6.77 -5.79
C PRO A 70 6.89 7.79 -4.80
N GLY A 71 7.01 9.06 -5.14
CA GLY A 71 6.59 10.14 -4.25
C GLY A 71 7.12 11.49 -4.70
N GLY A 72 6.67 12.54 -4.02
CA GLY A 72 7.07 13.89 -4.36
C GLY A 72 6.58 14.94 -3.37
N PHE A 73 6.91 16.19 -3.65
CA PHE A 73 6.52 17.31 -2.81
C PHE A 73 5.03 17.61 -2.92
N VAL A 74 4.41 17.89 -1.78
CA VAL A 74 3.05 18.39 -1.73
C VAL A 74 3.01 19.81 -2.33
N ARG A 75 2.11 20.05 -3.27
CA ARG A 75 1.93 21.36 -3.91
C ARG A 75 1.20 22.31 -2.97
N ALA A 76 1.96 23.10 -2.22
CA ALA A 76 1.44 23.96 -1.17
C ALA A 76 0.30 24.87 -1.66
N GLY A 77 -0.80 24.90 -0.93
CA GLY A 77 -1.98 25.69 -1.26
C GLY A 77 -2.82 25.17 -2.45
N GLN A 78 -2.44 24.05 -3.07
CA GLN A 78 -3.13 23.50 -4.24
C GLN A 78 -3.78 22.14 -3.95
N GLU A 79 -3.19 21.33 -3.09
CA GLU A 79 -3.64 19.97 -2.80
C GLU A 79 -3.45 19.62 -1.33
N GLY A 80 -4.27 18.68 -0.84
CA GLY A 80 -4.07 18.01 0.44
C GLY A 80 -3.21 16.75 0.29
N LEU A 81 -2.83 16.12 1.42
CA LEU A 81 -1.96 14.95 1.43
C LEU A 81 -2.50 13.77 0.62
N ASP A 82 -3.80 13.43 0.78
CA ASP A 82 -4.44 12.34 0.05
C ASP A 82 -4.48 12.61 -1.47
N GLN A 83 -4.64 13.88 -1.86
CA GLN A 83 -4.63 14.29 -3.25
C GLN A 83 -3.22 14.21 -3.84
N ALA A 84 -2.19 14.63 -3.08
CA ALA A 84 -0.80 14.49 -3.47
C ALA A 84 -0.44 13.01 -3.68
N ALA A 85 -0.80 12.14 -2.72
CA ALA A 85 -0.55 10.70 -2.84
C ALA A 85 -1.26 10.07 -4.05
N ALA A 86 -2.52 10.43 -4.29
CA ALA A 86 -3.25 9.94 -5.47
C ALA A 86 -2.65 10.45 -6.78
N ARG A 87 -2.18 11.70 -6.83
CA ARG A 87 -1.51 12.28 -8.00
C ARG A 87 -0.18 11.56 -8.30
N GLU A 88 0.69 11.41 -7.29
CA GLU A 88 1.97 10.72 -7.46
C GLU A 88 1.76 9.28 -7.94
N LEU A 89 0.81 8.54 -7.33
CA LEU A 89 0.48 7.19 -7.78
C LEU A 89 0.00 7.18 -9.24
N ALA A 90 -0.81 8.16 -9.66
CA ALA A 90 -1.29 8.27 -11.03
C ALA A 90 -0.15 8.58 -12.02
N GLU A 91 0.74 9.51 -11.64
CA GLU A 91 1.88 9.92 -12.46
C GLU A 91 2.83 8.74 -12.74
N GLU A 92 3.10 7.90 -11.73
CA GLU A 92 4.01 6.76 -11.85
C GLU A 92 3.38 5.50 -12.47
N THR A 93 2.07 5.33 -12.37
CA THR A 93 1.38 4.13 -12.88
C THR A 93 0.56 4.37 -14.13
N GLY A 94 0.35 5.61 -14.53
CA GLY A 94 -0.55 5.97 -15.63
C GLY A 94 -2.02 5.68 -15.34
N LEU A 95 -2.40 5.47 -14.08
CA LEU A 95 -3.80 5.19 -13.70
C LEU A 95 -4.69 6.42 -13.92
N ASP A 96 -5.79 6.21 -14.62
CA ASP A 96 -6.84 7.23 -14.73
C ASP A 96 -7.64 7.38 -13.42
N ALA A 97 -8.44 8.42 -13.34
CA ALA A 97 -9.26 8.70 -12.14
C ALA A 97 -10.27 7.57 -11.81
N ALA A 98 -10.68 6.75 -12.78
CA ALA A 98 -11.60 5.63 -12.55
C ALA A 98 -10.87 4.44 -11.92
N ALA A 99 -9.66 4.16 -12.38
CA ALA A 99 -8.79 3.13 -11.82
C ALA A 99 -8.30 3.51 -10.42
N LEU A 100 -7.88 4.75 -10.20
CA LEU A 100 -7.48 5.27 -8.87
C LEU A 100 -8.57 5.09 -7.81
N ARG A 101 -9.85 5.28 -8.18
CA ARG A 101 -10.95 5.03 -7.24
C ARG A 101 -11.11 3.58 -6.81
N ARG A 102 -10.45 2.64 -7.47
CA ARG A 102 -10.43 1.21 -7.13
C ARG A 102 -9.22 0.83 -6.28
N VAL A 103 -8.24 1.70 -6.21
CA VAL A 103 -7.06 1.51 -5.35
C VAL A 103 -7.47 1.77 -3.90
N HIS A 104 -7.13 0.84 -3.01
CA HIS A 104 -7.16 1.14 -1.59
C HIS A 104 -5.94 1.99 -1.26
N LEU A 105 -6.17 3.23 -0.87
CA LEU A 105 -5.12 4.18 -0.48
C LEU A 105 -5.36 4.62 0.96
N GLU A 106 -4.36 4.45 1.81
CA GLU A 106 -4.42 4.86 3.22
C GLU A 106 -3.10 5.40 3.72
N GLN A 107 -3.14 6.35 4.65
CA GLN A 107 -1.94 6.85 5.31
C GLN A 107 -1.31 5.75 6.17
N LEU A 108 -0.02 5.48 5.94
CA LEU A 108 0.79 4.54 6.70
C LEU A 108 1.34 5.17 7.97
N GLY A 109 2.04 6.29 7.82
CA GLY A 109 2.70 6.99 8.90
C GLY A 109 3.40 8.27 8.42
N SER A 110 4.07 8.95 9.35
CA SER A 110 4.87 10.13 9.04
C SER A 110 6.33 9.89 9.47
N TYR A 111 7.26 10.25 8.59
CA TYR A 111 8.69 10.04 8.74
C TYR A 111 9.36 11.43 8.70
N GLY A 112 9.90 11.86 9.82
CA GLY A 112 10.37 13.23 9.99
C GLY A 112 11.68 13.34 10.75
N SER A 113 12.58 12.33 10.66
CA SER A 113 13.95 12.46 11.21
C SER A 113 14.64 13.66 10.55
N PRO A 114 15.30 14.55 11.32
CA PRO A 114 15.88 15.76 10.77
C PRO A 114 16.91 15.54 9.67
N ASP A 115 17.55 14.39 9.67
CA ASP A 115 18.64 13.99 8.77
C ASP A 115 18.22 12.97 7.70
N ARG A 116 16.91 12.67 7.60
CA ARG A 116 16.39 11.73 6.58
C ARG A 116 16.65 12.17 5.14
N ASP A 117 16.73 13.48 4.92
CA ASP A 117 17.01 14.07 3.61
C ASP A 117 18.13 15.12 3.73
N PRO A 118 19.24 14.97 2.98
CA PRO A 118 20.38 15.88 3.12
C PRO A 118 20.11 17.29 2.57
N ARG A 119 19.03 17.53 1.84
CA ARG A 119 18.72 18.84 1.22
C ARG A 119 18.18 19.84 2.24
N MET A 120 17.30 19.39 3.13
CA MET A 120 16.67 20.20 4.18
C MET A 120 15.83 19.30 5.09
N HIS A 121 15.26 19.86 6.18
CA HIS A 121 14.30 19.11 6.99
C HIS A 121 13.04 18.84 6.18
N ILE A 122 12.79 17.58 5.85
CA ILE A 122 11.63 17.11 5.11
C ILE A 122 10.85 16.12 5.98
N VAL A 123 9.56 16.32 6.07
CA VAL A 123 8.63 15.34 6.64
C VAL A 123 7.89 14.65 5.50
N SER A 124 8.07 13.35 5.41
CA SER A 124 7.28 12.54 4.48
C SER A 124 6.07 11.93 5.18
N VAL A 125 4.93 12.02 4.52
CA VAL A 125 3.72 11.30 4.89
C VAL A 125 3.59 10.12 3.94
N ALA A 126 3.91 8.93 4.44
CA ALA A 126 3.85 7.71 3.64
C ALA A 126 2.42 7.18 3.52
N TYR A 127 2.11 6.65 2.35
CA TYR A 127 0.85 6.01 2.02
C TYR A 127 1.06 4.58 1.58
N LEU A 128 0.11 3.73 1.95
CA LEU A 128 0.04 2.34 1.53
C LEU A 128 -1.08 2.22 0.50
N ALA A 129 -0.74 1.71 -0.68
CA ALA A 129 -1.67 1.52 -1.78
C ALA A 129 -1.76 0.04 -2.17
N PHE A 130 -2.99 -0.46 -2.36
CA PHE A 130 -3.24 -1.82 -2.84
C PHE A 130 -4.19 -1.79 -4.02
N ALA A 131 -3.86 -2.53 -5.06
CA ALA A 131 -4.79 -2.81 -6.15
C ALA A 131 -4.45 -4.13 -6.83
N PRO A 132 -5.45 -4.83 -7.40
CA PRO A 132 -5.18 -5.95 -8.26
C PRO A 132 -4.55 -5.47 -9.57
N ASP A 133 -3.58 -6.23 -10.05
CA ASP A 133 -3.06 -6.14 -11.43
C ASP A 133 -2.83 -4.69 -11.92
N LEU A 134 -2.08 -3.91 -11.12
CA LEU A 134 -1.70 -2.55 -11.52
C LEU A 134 -0.91 -2.60 -12.84
N PRO A 135 -1.11 -1.64 -13.76
CA PRO A 135 -0.42 -1.62 -15.06
C PRO A 135 1.11 -1.55 -14.90
N ASP A 136 1.82 -1.84 -15.98
CA ASP A 136 3.25 -1.61 -15.99
C ASP A 136 3.54 -0.12 -15.81
N PRO A 137 4.48 0.23 -14.91
CA PRO A 137 4.71 1.62 -14.57
C PRO A 137 5.29 2.38 -15.75
N GLN A 138 5.01 3.67 -15.77
CA GLN A 138 5.62 4.61 -16.68
C GLN A 138 6.54 5.51 -15.85
N ALA A 139 7.83 5.55 -16.20
CA ALA A 139 8.74 6.47 -15.53
C ALA A 139 8.24 7.90 -15.75
N GLY A 140 7.95 8.62 -14.67
CA GLY A 140 7.47 10.00 -14.66
C GLY A 140 8.45 10.93 -13.95
N GLY A 141 8.38 12.23 -14.25
CA GLY A 141 9.09 13.25 -13.49
C GLY A 141 10.59 13.01 -13.33
N ASP A 142 11.01 12.84 -12.08
CA ASP A 142 12.41 12.70 -11.66
C ASP A 142 12.92 11.24 -11.70
N ALA A 143 12.14 10.29 -12.23
CA ALA A 143 12.51 8.89 -12.31
C ALA A 143 13.20 8.56 -13.64
N ALA A 144 14.35 7.90 -13.57
CA ALA A 144 15.03 7.34 -14.75
C ALA A 144 14.33 6.09 -15.27
N SER A 145 13.79 5.29 -14.36
CA SER A 145 13.02 4.08 -14.65
C SER A 145 12.05 3.79 -13.52
N ALA A 146 11.01 2.99 -13.80
CA ALA A 146 10.08 2.50 -12.80
C ALA A 146 9.78 1.02 -13.04
N ALA A 147 9.74 0.20 -12.00
CA ALA A 147 9.53 -1.23 -12.12
C ALA A 147 8.80 -1.85 -10.94
N TRP A 148 7.99 -2.87 -11.23
CA TRP A 148 7.45 -3.76 -10.21
C TRP A 148 8.52 -4.72 -9.74
N THR A 149 8.96 -4.55 -8.50
CA THR A 149 10.02 -5.35 -7.88
C THR A 149 9.42 -6.38 -6.92
N PRO A 150 9.76 -7.68 -7.06
CA PRO A 150 9.27 -8.69 -6.12
C PRO A 150 9.76 -8.41 -4.70
N VAL A 151 8.85 -8.51 -3.72
CA VAL A 151 9.17 -8.40 -2.29
C VAL A 151 8.69 -9.64 -1.54
N ALA A 152 9.35 -9.95 -0.42
CA ALA A 152 8.87 -10.96 0.51
C ALA A 152 8.01 -10.30 1.59
N GLY A 153 6.95 -10.98 2.00
CA GLY A 153 6.24 -10.59 3.22
C GLY A 153 7.16 -10.72 4.46
N PRO A 154 6.81 -10.08 5.59
CA PRO A 154 7.68 -9.93 6.76
C PRO A 154 8.14 -11.26 7.39
N ARG A 155 7.42 -12.36 7.14
CA ARG A 155 7.76 -13.70 7.63
C ARG A 155 8.38 -14.62 6.58
N GLY A 156 8.54 -14.14 5.34
CA GLY A 156 8.99 -14.93 4.19
C GLY A 156 10.51 -15.02 4.10
N GLY A 157 11.10 -16.12 4.56
CA GLY A 157 12.53 -16.45 4.43
C GLY A 157 12.92 -17.07 3.07
N GLY A 158 12.39 -16.59 1.94
CA GLY A 158 12.70 -17.12 0.60
C GLY A 158 13.94 -16.47 -0.01
N SER A 159 14.96 -17.29 -0.33
CA SER A 159 16.16 -16.85 -1.05
C SER A 159 15.89 -16.62 -2.54
N GLY A 160 16.38 -15.52 -3.09
CA GLY A 160 16.54 -15.24 -4.52
C GLY A 160 15.74 -14.03 -5.01
N ASP A 161 16.39 -13.12 -5.71
CA ASP A 161 15.90 -11.95 -6.50
C ASP A 161 14.79 -11.06 -5.90
N ARG A 162 14.60 -11.08 -4.59
CA ARG A 162 13.67 -10.20 -3.87
C ARG A 162 14.47 -9.04 -3.29
N VAL A 163 13.92 -7.84 -3.37
CA VAL A 163 14.46 -6.71 -2.59
C VAL A 163 14.65 -7.22 -1.17
N ARG A 164 15.88 -7.18 -0.70
CA ARG A 164 16.23 -7.58 0.66
C ARG A 164 15.54 -6.61 1.60
N LEU A 165 14.47 -7.07 2.24
CA LEU A 165 13.80 -6.26 3.23
C LEU A 165 14.74 -6.08 4.43
N PRO A 166 14.85 -4.89 5.00
CA PRO A 166 15.62 -4.65 6.19
C PRO A 166 14.97 -5.38 7.37
N GLY A 167 15.53 -6.47 7.75
CA GLY A 167 15.26 -7.18 8.98
C GLY A 167 16.56 -7.53 9.70
N ALA A 168 17.69 -7.37 8.99
CA ALA A 168 19.02 -7.30 9.59
C ALA A 168 19.59 -5.92 9.25
N PRO A 169 20.19 -5.20 10.19
CA PRO A 169 20.90 -3.98 9.84
C PRO A 169 21.91 -4.31 8.73
N PRO A 170 22.10 -3.41 7.73
CA PRO A 170 23.14 -3.62 6.75
C PRO A 170 24.46 -3.85 7.48
N GLU A 171 25.26 -4.80 7.00
CA GLU A 171 26.60 -4.96 7.51
C GLU A 171 27.34 -3.61 7.36
N PRO A 172 28.20 -3.21 8.32
CA PRO A 172 28.88 -1.96 8.24
C PRO A 172 29.63 -1.79 6.92
N GLY A 173 29.15 -0.86 6.06
CA GLY A 173 29.71 -0.60 4.73
C GLY A 173 28.89 -1.11 3.57
N GLU A 174 27.80 -1.83 3.76
CA GLU A 174 26.83 -2.08 2.69
C GLU A 174 25.99 -0.81 2.43
N PRO A 175 25.85 -0.38 1.17
CA PRO A 175 24.98 0.74 0.84
C PRO A 175 23.52 0.42 1.18
N PRO A 176 22.70 1.42 1.56
CA PRO A 176 21.27 1.22 1.72
C PRO A 176 20.65 0.65 0.45
N VAL A 177 19.71 -0.27 0.59
CA VAL A 177 19.04 -0.90 -0.55
C VAL A 177 18.16 0.11 -1.28
N LEU A 178 17.48 1.01 -0.55
CA LEU A 178 16.68 2.10 -1.10
C LEU A 178 17.27 3.47 -0.72
N ALA A 179 16.87 4.51 -1.45
CA ALA A 179 17.23 5.88 -1.11
C ALA A 179 16.54 6.33 0.17
N PHE A 180 17.16 7.29 0.86
CA PHE A 180 16.65 7.88 2.10
C PHE A 180 16.41 6.82 3.20
N ASP A 181 15.26 6.93 3.87
CA ASP A 181 14.73 5.97 4.84
C ASP A 181 13.65 5.06 4.26
N HIS A 182 13.60 4.92 2.93
CA HIS A 182 12.55 4.17 2.23
C HIS A 182 12.55 2.67 2.56
N ASP A 183 13.68 2.12 2.98
CA ASP A 183 13.74 0.75 3.51
C ASP A 183 12.85 0.58 4.74
N GLN A 184 12.91 1.54 5.67
CA GLN A 184 12.07 1.54 6.87
C GLN A 184 10.60 1.73 6.51
N VAL A 185 10.29 2.66 5.60
CA VAL A 185 8.92 2.90 5.14
C VAL A 185 8.32 1.64 4.51
N LEU A 186 9.10 0.94 3.68
CA LEU A 186 8.68 -0.31 3.04
C LEU A 186 8.46 -1.43 4.08
N ALA A 187 9.35 -1.57 5.04
CA ALA A 187 9.21 -2.55 6.12
C ALA A 187 7.92 -2.32 6.93
N ASP A 188 7.69 -1.08 7.37
CA ASP A 188 6.49 -0.70 8.13
C ASP A 188 5.20 -0.94 7.31
N ALA A 189 5.26 -0.72 5.99
CA ALA A 189 4.14 -0.96 5.09
C ALA A 189 3.80 -2.45 4.97
N LEU A 190 4.81 -3.32 4.87
CA LEU A 190 4.62 -4.77 4.80
C LEU A 190 4.10 -5.32 6.12
N ASP A 191 4.61 -4.83 7.25
CA ASP A 191 4.09 -5.17 8.58
C ASP A 191 2.63 -4.71 8.74
N ARG A 192 2.31 -3.50 8.29
CA ARG A 192 0.94 -2.98 8.28
C ARG A 192 0.01 -3.82 7.40
N ALA A 193 0.44 -4.19 6.18
CA ALA A 193 -0.31 -5.05 5.29
C ALA A 193 -0.58 -6.41 5.92
N SER A 194 0.45 -7.04 6.49
CA SER A 194 0.36 -8.32 7.19
C SER A 194 -0.64 -8.28 8.36
N ALA A 195 -0.52 -7.27 9.22
CA ALA A 195 -1.43 -7.10 10.35
C ALA A 195 -2.88 -6.84 9.91
N LYS A 196 -3.08 -6.03 8.88
CA LYS A 196 -4.44 -5.74 8.40
C LYS A 196 -5.14 -6.95 7.77
N LEU A 197 -4.41 -7.83 7.10
CA LEU A 197 -4.98 -9.08 6.63
C LEU A 197 -5.53 -9.93 7.77
N GLU A 198 -4.93 -9.86 8.95
CA GLU A 198 -5.38 -10.60 10.13
C GLU A 198 -6.73 -10.09 10.67
N TYR A 199 -7.00 -8.79 10.53
CA TYR A 199 -8.17 -8.15 11.20
C TYR A 199 -9.21 -7.55 10.23
N THR A 200 -8.94 -7.51 8.92
CA THR A 200 -9.84 -6.87 7.95
C THR A 200 -9.99 -7.69 6.67
N PRO A 201 -11.05 -7.47 5.87
CA PRO A 201 -11.19 -8.10 4.56
C PRO A 201 -10.25 -7.53 3.48
N LEU A 202 -9.17 -6.85 3.86
CA LEU A 202 -8.26 -6.14 2.96
C LEU A 202 -7.61 -7.05 1.91
N ALA A 203 -7.43 -8.34 2.21
CA ALA A 203 -6.94 -9.32 1.23
C ALA A 203 -7.71 -9.29 -0.09
N THR A 204 -9.00 -8.94 -0.06
CA THR A 204 -9.82 -8.85 -1.28
C THR A 204 -9.50 -7.63 -2.14
N ALA A 205 -8.78 -6.62 -1.60
CA ALA A 205 -8.34 -5.46 -2.36
C ALA A 205 -7.19 -5.79 -3.34
N PHE A 206 -6.50 -6.92 -3.13
CA PHE A 206 -5.49 -7.45 -4.05
C PHE A 206 -6.08 -8.30 -5.18
N LEU A 207 -7.39 -8.49 -5.20
CA LEU A 207 -8.06 -9.39 -6.14
C LEU A 207 -9.05 -8.66 -7.03
N GLU A 208 -9.30 -9.25 -8.19
CA GLU A 208 -10.37 -8.80 -9.06
C GLU A 208 -11.73 -8.82 -8.32
N PRO A 209 -12.74 -8.06 -8.79
CA PRO A 209 -14.06 -8.00 -8.15
C PRO A 209 -14.73 -9.37 -7.95
N GLU A 210 -14.39 -10.34 -8.81
CA GLU A 210 -14.80 -11.74 -8.68
C GLU A 210 -13.55 -12.62 -8.63
N PHE A 211 -13.40 -13.39 -7.58
CA PHE A 211 -12.23 -14.22 -7.31
C PHE A 211 -12.61 -15.60 -6.78
N THR A 212 -11.66 -16.51 -6.77
CA THR A 212 -11.79 -17.84 -6.17
C THR A 212 -11.17 -17.88 -4.78
N VAL A 213 -11.59 -18.84 -3.94
CA VAL A 213 -10.97 -19.04 -2.61
C VAL A 213 -9.48 -19.41 -2.71
N PRO A 214 -9.01 -20.20 -3.71
CA PRO A 214 -7.57 -20.39 -3.91
C PRO A 214 -6.79 -19.12 -4.22
N GLU A 215 -7.32 -18.20 -5.04
CA GLU A 215 -6.68 -16.89 -5.29
C GLU A 215 -6.61 -16.07 -4.00
N LEU A 216 -7.69 -16.03 -3.22
CA LEU A 216 -7.67 -15.36 -1.92
C LEU A 216 -6.64 -15.97 -0.97
N ARG A 217 -6.52 -17.32 -0.94
CA ARG A 217 -5.51 -18.00 -0.13
C ARG A 217 -4.10 -17.61 -0.53
N ALA A 218 -3.83 -17.51 -1.84
CA ALA A 218 -2.52 -17.10 -2.34
C ALA A 218 -2.11 -15.69 -1.88
N VAL A 219 -3.06 -14.76 -1.74
CA VAL A 219 -2.80 -13.43 -1.14
C VAL A 219 -2.29 -13.57 0.29
N TYR A 220 -2.98 -14.35 1.12
CA TYR A 220 -2.57 -14.58 2.51
C TYR A 220 -1.21 -15.26 2.60
N GLU A 221 -1.00 -16.32 1.78
CA GLU A 221 0.26 -17.07 1.75
C GLU A 221 1.45 -16.18 1.34
N GLU A 222 1.25 -15.31 0.36
CA GLU A 222 2.31 -14.43 -0.14
C GLU A 222 2.65 -13.31 0.87
N ILE A 223 1.65 -12.68 1.49
CA ILE A 223 1.89 -11.58 2.43
C ILE A 223 2.42 -12.10 3.78
N TRP A 224 1.93 -13.24 4.26
CA TRP A 224 2.43 -13.82 5.51
C TRP A 224 3.71 -14.62 5.34
N GLY A 225 4.05 -15.02 4.11
CA GLY A 225 5.20 -15.87 3.82
C GLY A 225 5.04 -17.31 4.31
N GLU A 226 3.81 -17.76 4.58
CA GLU A 226 3.47 -19.08 5.12
C GLU A 226 2.47 -19.81 4.24
N GLN A 227 2.65 -21.13 4.06
CA GLN A 227 1.68 -21.96 3.35
C GLN A 227 0.48 -22.31 4.23
N LEU A 228 -0.73 -22.05 3.73
CA LEU A 228 -1.97 -22.34 4.42
C LEU A 228 -2.63 -23.62 3.90
N HIS A 229 -3.09 -24.48 4.81
CA HIS A 229 -3.78 -25.71 4.42
C HIS A 229 -5.10 -25.40 3.69
N ALA A 230 -5.19 -25.79 2.41
CA ALA A 230 -6.29 -25.41 1.51
C ALA A 230 -7.69 -25.69 2.06
N GLY A 231 -7.92 -26.89 2.62
CA GLY A 231 -9.22 -27.28 3.15
C GLY A 231 -9.63 -26.49 4.40
N ASN A 232 -8.68 -26.19 5.27
CA ASN A 232 -8.94 -25.38 6.48
C ASN A 232 -9.23 -23.94 6.12
N PHE A 233 -8.43 -23.34 5.24
CA PHE A 233 -8.64 -21.99 4.76
C PHE A 233 -10.01 -21.85 4.09
N HIS A 234 -10.35 -22.75 3.15
CA HIS A 234 -11.65 -22.75 2.48
C HIS A 234 -12.82 -22.80 3.46
N ARG A 235 -12.77 -23.71 4.45
CA ARG A 235 -13.80 -23.83 5.46
C ARG A 235 -13.92 -22.57 6.31
N LYS A 236 -12.79 -21.99 6.75
CA LYS A 236 -12.76 -20.77 7.54
C LYS A 236 -13.34 -19.58 6.77
N VAL A 237 -12.91 -19.35 5.52
CA VAL A 237 -13.43 -18.28 4.67
C VAL A 237 -14.95 -18.33 4.54
N LEU A 238 -15.50 -19.52 4.29
CA LEU A 238 -16.94 -19.69 4.11
C LEU A 238 -17.74 -19.71 5.42
N SER A 239 -17.09 -19.93 6.56
CA SER A 239 -17.76 -19.90 7.87
C SER A 239 -17.94 -18.50 8.44
N VAL A 240 -17.24 -17.49 7.92
CA VAL A 240 -17.37 -16.10 8.37
C VAL A 240 -18.51 -15.42 7.61
N PRO A 241 -19.64 -15.10 8.28
CA PRO A 241 -20.78 -14.49 7.62
C PRO A 241 -20.42 -13.16 6.95
N GLY A 242 -20.75 -13.02 5.68
CA GLY A 242 -20.54 -11.77 4.96
C GLY A 242 -19.10 -11.46 4.56
N PHE A 243 -18.12 -12.29 4.86
CA PHE A 243 -16.73 -12.07 4.43
C PHE A 243 -16.59 -12.20 2.91
N VAL A 244 -17.12 -13.27 2.34
CA VAL A 244 -17.24 -13.44 0.89
C VAL A 244 -18.67 -13.83 0.54
N VAL A 245 -19.12 -13.41 -0.63
CA VAL A 245 -20.46 -13.71 -1.15
C VAL A 245 -20.34 -14.50 -2.46
N ALA A 246 -20.95 -15.68 -2.52
CA ALA A 246 -20.95 -16.49 -3.74
C ALA A 246 -21.70 -15.76 -4.87
N THR A 247 -21.11 -15.73 -6.07
CA THR A 247 -21.71 -15.08 -7.24
C THR A 247 -22.65 -16.03 -8.02
N GLY A 248 -22.66 -17.32 -7.69
CA GLY A 248 -23.35 -18.37 -8.45
C GLY A 248 -22.60 -18.78 -9.73
N ARG A 249 -21.49 -18.16 -10.05
CA ARG A 249 -20.65 -18.40 -11.24
C ARG A 249 -19.43 -19.26 -10.90
N THR A 250 -18.83 -19.84 -11.93
CA THR A 250 -17.57 -20.59 -11.84
C THR A 250 -16.50 -19.91 -12.70
N SER A 251 -15.24 -20.04 -12.31
CA SER A 251 -14.11 -19.51 -13.06
C SER A 251 -14.02 -20.19 -14.44
N SER A 252 -13.66 -19.42 -15.47
CA SER A 252 -13.32 -19.94 -16.79
C SER A 252 -11.95 -20.61 -16.80
N ARG A 253 -11.08 -20.30 -15.82
CA ARG A 253 -9.76 -20.89 -15.68
C ARG A 253 -9.90 -22.30 -15.10
N SER A 254 -9.44 -23.31 -15.85
CA SER A 254 -9.35 -24.67 -15.34
C SER A 254 -8.39 -24.73 -14.16
N GLY A 255 -8.78 -25.43 -13.09
CA GLY A 255 -7.84 -25.74 -12.02
C GLY A 255 -6.64 -26.52 -12.57
N THR A 256 -5.46 -26.28 -12.07
CA THR A 256 -4.15 -26.86 -12.50
C THR A 256 -4.10 -28.40 -12.50
N ARG A 257 -5.16 -29.11 -12.07
CA ARG A 257 -5.22 -30.57 -11.94
C ARG A 257 -6.50 -31.21 -12.49
N GLY A 258 -7.20 -30.57 -13.44
CA GLY A 258 -8.36 -31.19 -14.10
C GLY A 258 -9.59 -31.43 -13.21
N GLY A 259 -9.68 -30.76 -12.06
CA GLY A 259 -10.83 -30.81 -11.15
C GLY A 259 -12.00 -29.93 -11.57
N PRO A 260 -13.13 -29.96 -10.81
CA PRO A 260 -14.27 -29.09 -11.05
C PRO A 260 -13.84 -27.62 -11.05
N ARG A 261 -14.45 -26.80 -11.93
CA ARG A 261 -14.16 -25.37 -12.01
C ARG A 261 -14.44 -24.70 -10.66
N PRO A 262 -13.49 -23.90 -10.13
CA PRO A 262 -13.66 -23.18 -8.85
C PRO A 262 -14.86 -22.21 -8.91
N ARG A 263 -15.60 -22.12 -7.82
CA ARG A 263 -16.68 -21.12 -7.66
C ARG A 263 -16.09 -19.73 -7.51
N LEU A 264 -16.78 -18.74 -8.08
CA LEU A 264 -16.45 -17.33 -7.96
C LEU A 264 -17.19 -16.70 -6.77
N TYR A 265 -16.47 -15.86 -6.07
CA TYR A 265 -16.94 -15.07 -4.94
C TYR A 265 -16.61 -13.60 -5.18
N ARG A 266 -17.28 -12.73 -4.46
CA ARG A 266 -16.95 -11.31 -4.35
C ARG A 266 -16.71 -10.96 -2.87
N ALA A 267 -16.03 -9.86 -2.61
CA ALA A 267 -15.90 -9.33 -1.26
C ALA A 267 -17.29 -9.08 -0.65
N GLY A 268 -17.42 -9.36 0.62
CA GLY A 268 -18.61 -9.03 1.40
C GLY A 268 -18.80 -7.51 1.57
N GLY A 269 -19.96 -7.10 2.10
CA GLY A 269 -20.24 -5.68 2.34
C GLY A 269 -19.49 -5.12 3.56
N PRO A 270 -19.55 -3.78 3.78
CA PRO A 270 -18.86 -3.08 4.86
C PRO A 270 -19.34 -3.39 6.29
N GLY A 271 -20.01 -4.51 6.51
CA GLY A 271 -20.46 -4.98 7.82
C GLY A 271 -19.77 -6.27 8.30
N CYS A 272 -18.78 -6.77 7.56
CA CYS A 272 -18.05 -7.97 7.96
C CYS A 272 -16.97 -7.62 8.99
N SER A 273 -17.17 -8.09 10.22
CA SER A 273 -16.39 -7.66 11.38
C SER A 273 -15.15 -8.50 11.68
N SER A 274 -14.84 -9.55 10.93
CA SER A 274 -13.65 -10.37 11.22
C SER A 274 -13.18 -11.17 10.00
N PRO A 275 -11.87 -11.20 9.72
CA PRO A 275 -11.29 -12.07 8.70
C PRO A 275 -11.27 -13.54 9.19
N PRO A 276 -11.14 -14.51 8.26
CA PRO A 276 -11.17 -15.93 8.58
C PRO A 276 -9.93 -16.45 9.33
N CYS A 277 -8.87 -15.66 9.41
CA CYS A 277 -7.59 -16.06 10.01
C CYS A 277 -7.12 -15.02 11.01
N SER A 278 -7.45 -15.20 12.28
CA SER A 278 -6.96 -14.35 13.38
C SER A 278 -5.69 -14.87 14.05
N ASP A 279 -5.17 -16.05 13.69
CA ASP A 279 -3.90 -16.59 14.19
C ASP A 279 -3.42 -17.76 13.33
N PRO A 280 -2.29 -17.65 12.63
CA PRO A 280 -1.70 -18.78 11.91
C PRO A 280 -1.22 -19.88 12.88
N SER A 281 -0.89 -19.56 14.14
CA SER A 281 -0.48 -20.54 15.15
C SER A 281 -1.66 -21.36 15.72
N ALA A 282 -2.90 -20.86 15.64
CA ALA A 282 -4.10 -21.54 16.07
C ALA A 282 -4.53 -22.72 15.19
N SER A 283 -3.85 -22.98 14.08
CA SER A 283 -4.12 -24.08 13.17
C SER A 283 -3.23 -25.34 13.39
N ARG A 284 -2.44 -25.40 14.46
CA ARG A 284 -1.82 -26.66 14.90
C ARG A 284 -2.84 -27.45 15.71
N PRO A 285 -3.24 -28.66 15.27
CA PRO A 285 -3.91 -29.61 16.16
C PRO A 285 -2.92 -30.08 17.25
N PRO A 286 -3.41 -30.50 18.44
CA PRO A 286 -2.60 -30.98 19.51
C PRO A 286 -1.78 -32.21 19.13
#